data_f3bb93faaf7bd0a7dff55245d9c69c84
#
_entry.id   f3bb93faaf7bd0a7dff55245d9c69c84
#
_cell.length_a   1.000
_cell.length_b   1.000
_cell.length_c   1.000
_cell.angle_alpha   90.00
_cell.angle_beta   90.00
_cell.angle_gamma   90.00
#
_symmetry.space_group_name_H-M   'P 1'
#
loop_
_entity.id
_entity.type
_entity.pdbx_description
1 polymer ?
#
loop_
_entity_poly.entity_id
_entity_poly.type
_entity_poly.pdbx_seq_one_letter_code
_entity_poly.pdbx_strand_id
1 'polypeptide(L)'
;DVAIITDSGSDFPDYDELDVHMVPVRYSFGDKGYIDKVSMTPQEFYHKLATSAHHPQTSQPSPGDFRRQYQYISSHYKSIISIHLPHKLSGTWQSAVSASKRISDSHITVVDSCTVSIAQGLIVLAASEAAQAGKSHDEILKIIDEAKSKTKLFAIIPDLSHAVRGGRVNSSKKRITDLFNISPILTINAEGSIQTAGIRFG
;
A
#
# COMPACT_ATOMS: atom_id res chain seq x y z
N ASP A 1 24.80 1.68 2.47
CA ASP A 1 23.60 0.91 2.82
C ASP A 1 22.36 1.71 2.43
N VAL A 2 21.35 1.01 1.90
CA VAL A 2 20.07 1.56 1.44
C VAL A 2 18.96 1.09 2.36
N ALA A 3 18.19 1.99 2.94
CA ALA A 3 17.01 1.66 3.71
C ALA A 3 15.78 1.50 2.79
N ILE A 4 14.95 0.50 3.08
CA ILE A 4 13.68 0.27 2.40
C ILE A 4 12.53 0.67 3.30
N ILE A 5 11.62 1.49 2.75
CA ILE A 5 10.41 1.96 3.44
C ILE A 5 9.18 1.58 2.61
N THR A 6 8.11 1.21 3.28
CA THR A 6 6.81 0.98 2.64
C THR A 6 5.67 1.52 3.51
N ASP A 7 4.43 1.34 3.07
CA ASP A 7 3.23 1.56 3.88
C ASP A 7 2.54 0.23 4.22
N SER A 8 1.60 0.28 5.15
CA SER A 8 0.90 -0.93 5.62
C SER A 8 0.00 -1.59 4.57
N GLY A 9 -0.29 -0.90 3.46
CA GLY A 9 -1.04 -1.46 2.32
C GLY A 9 -0.27 -2.50 1.52
N SER A 10 1.02 -2.72 1.82
CA SER A 10 1.82 -3.81 1.25
C SER A 10 1.44 -5.19 1.78
N ASP A 11 0.69 -5.28 2.90
CA ASP A 11 0.30 -6.53 3.56
C ASP A 11 1.44 -7.50 3.82
N PHE A 12 2.63 -6.97 4.00
CA PHE A 12 3.82 -7.76 4.27
C PHE A 12 3.75 -8.29 5.71
N PRO A 13 4.04 -9.60 5.95
CA PRO A 13 3.81 -10.21 7.26
C PRO A 13 4.89 -9.88 8.29
N ASP A 14 6.12 -9.64 7.87
CA ASP A 14 7.25 -9.47 8.79
C ASP A 14 8.23 -8.42 8.29
N TYR A 15 8.01 -7.18 8.75
CA TYR A 15 8.86 -6.05 8.37
C TYR A 15 10.20 -6.06 9.11
N ASP A 16 10.26 -6.62 10.31
CA ASP A 16 11.45 -6.58 11.16
C ASP A 16 12.55 -7.54 10.66
N GLU A 17 12.19 -8.76 10.23
CA GLU A 17 13.14 -9.73 9.68
C GLU A 17 13.84 -9.22 8.41
N LEU A 18 13.18 -8.35 7.66
CA LEU A 18 13.68 -7.83 6.38
C LEU A 18 14.27 -6.44 6.48
N ASP A 19 14.36 -5.86 7.68
CA ASP A 19 14.80 -4.47 7.89
C ASP A 19 14.03 -3.47 7.02
N VAL A 20 12.70 -3.65 6.96
CA VAL A 20 11.78 -2.78 6.22
C VAL A 20 11.04 -1.87 7.18
N HIS A 21 11.17 -0.58 7.00
CA HIS A 21 10.46 0.40 7.79
C HIS A 21 9.04 0.64 7.24
N MET A 22 8.04 0.71 8.12
CA MET A 22 6.64 0.88 7.73
C MET A 22 6.07 2.22 8.21
N VAL A 23 5.43 2.94 7.29
CA VAL A 23 4.58 4.10 7.62
C VAL A 23 3.11 3.68 7.49
N PRO A 24 2.39 3.48 8.61
CA PRO A 24 1.05 2.90 8.57
C PRO A 24 0.02 3.88 7.99
N VAL A 25 -0.89 3.36 7.16
CA VAL A 25 -2.12 4.08 6.79
C VAL A 25 -3.04 4.19 8.01
N ARG A 26 -4.03 5.05 7.93
CA ARG A 26 -4.99 5.29 9.01
C ARG A 26 -6.39 4.91 8.56
N TYR A 27 -7.25 4.59 9.51
CA TYR A 27 -8.67 4.40 9.26
C TYR A 27 -9.49 4.86 10.47
N SER A 28 -10.78 5.08 10.25
CA SER A 28 -11.71 5.46 11.31
C SER A 28 -13.01 4.68 11.20
N PHE A 29 -13.66 4.47 12.35
CA PHE A 29 -15.06 4.06 12.45
C PHE A 29 -15.82 5.20 13.16
N GLY A 30 -16.63 5.95 12.39
CA GLY A 30 -17.20 7.21 12.88
C GLY A 30 -16.08 8.19 13.26
N ASP A 31 -16.16 8.76 14.45
CA ASP A 31 -15.18 9.75 14.96
C ASP A 31 -13.92 9.13 15.57
N LYS A 32 -13.88 7.80 15.71
CA LYS A 32 -12.75 7.12 16.33
C LYS A 32 -11.72 6.69 15.27
N GLY A 33 -10.52 7.29 15.37
CA GLY A 33 -9.38 6.98 14.49
C GLY A 33 -8.52 5.83 14.99
N TYR A 34 -7.90 5.12 14.06
CA TYR A 34 -7.00 3.98 14.30
C TYR A 34 -5.82 4.02 13.33
N ILE A 35 -4.73 3.40 13.75
CA ILE A 35 -3.51 3.21 12.95
C ILE A 35 -3.47 1.75 12.50
N ASP A 36 -3.39 1.53 11.20
CA ASP A 36 -3.39 0.19 10.63
C ASP A 36 -2.21 -0.65 11.13
N LYS A 37 -2.51 -1.92 11.44
CA LYS A 37 -1.56 -2.92 12.01
C LYS A 37 -0.97 -2.56 13.39
N VAL A 38 -1.35 -1.42 13.96
CA VAL A 38 -0.87 -0.96 15.27
C VAL A 38 -2.01 -0.91 16.31
N SER A 39 -3.17 -0.37 15.94
CA SER A 39 -4.26 -0.13 16.89
C SER A 39 -5.08 -1.37 17.20
N MET A 40 -5.11 -2.34 16.32
CA MET A 40 -5.81 -3.62 16.49
C MET A 40 -5.29 -4.69 15.52
N THR A 41 -5.51 -5.94 15.88
CA THR A 41 -5.22 -7.10 15.03
C THR A 41 -6.21 -7.19 13.86
N PRO A 42 -5.89 -7.93 12.76
CA PRO A 42 -6.84 -8.17 11.69
C PRO A 42 -8.16 -8.81 12.18
N GLN A 43 -8.10 -9.73 13.12
CA GLN A 43 -9.28 -10.39 13.70
C GLN A 43 -10.19 -9.39 14.41
N GLU A 44 -9.62 -8.51 15.23
CA GLU A 44 -10.37 -7.44 15.90
C GLU A 44 -10.98 -6.46 14.89
N PHE A 45 -10.25 -6.13 13.82
CA PHE A 45 -10.74 -5.29 12.75
C PHE A 45 -11.96 -5.92 12.06
N TYR A 46 -11.88 -7.19 11.65
CA TYR A 46 -13.00 -7.88 11.00
C TYR A 46 -14.19 -8.05 11.92
N HIS A 47 -13.97 -8.33 13.21
CA HIS A 47 -15.05 -8.36 14.18
C HIS A 47 -15.73 -7.00 14.29
N LYS A 48 -14.95 -5.93 14.38
CA LYS A 48 -15.47 -4.55 14.41
C LYS A 48 -16.18 -4.17 13.12
N LEU A 49 -15.68 -4.56 11.96
CA LEU A 49 -16.30 -4.34 10.66
C LEU A 49 -17.70 -4.97 10.59
N ALA A 50 -17.86 -6.18 11.17
CA ALA A 50 -19.13 -6.90 11.19
C ALA A 50 -20.15 -6.32 12.20
N THR A 51 -19.67 -5.70 13.30
CA THR A 51 -20.52 -5.28 14.43
C THR A 51 -20.76 -3.76 14.52
N SER A 52 -19.93 -2.96 13.83
CA SER A 52 -20.02 -1.50 13.88
C SER A 52 -21.17 -0.96 13.06
N ALA A 53 -21.90 0.02 13.62
CA ALA A 53 -22.87 0.81 12.87
C ALA A 53 -22.22 1.77 11.86
N HIS A 54 -20.92 2.05 12.01
CA HIS A 54 -20.17 2.96 11.15
C HIS A 54 -19.33 2.21 10.14
N HIS A 55 -19.43 2.63 8.89
CA HIS A 55 -18.56 2.13 7.83
C HIS A 55 -17.13 2.67 8.00
N PRO A 56 -16.06 1.85 7.88
CA PRO A 56 -14.71 2.33 7.99
C PRO A 56 -14.32 3.23 6.81
N GLN A 57 -13.57 4.28 7.12
CA GLN A 57 -12.97 5.18 6.14
C GLN A 57 -11.46 5.17 6.30
N THR A 58 -10.73 5.05 5.19
CA THR A 58 -9.27 5.08 5.19
C THR A 58 -8.75 6.48 4.90
N SER A 59 -7.59 6.81 5.46
CA SER A 59 -6.84 8.01 5.12
C SER A 59 -5.35 7.70 4.97
N GLN A 60 -4.70 8.41 4.05
CA GLN A 60 -3.25 8.30 3.87
C GLN A 60 -2.48 8.82 5.10
N PRO A 61 -1.25 8.36 5.34
CA PRO A 61 -0.33 9.00 6.25
C PRO A 61 -0.06 10.44 5.81
N SER A 62 0.09 11.35 6.76
CA SER A 62 0.39 12.75 6.45
C SER A 62 1.84 12.92 5.97
N PRO A 63 2.18 14.00 5.25
CA PRO A 63 3.58 14.34 4.98
C PRO A 63 4.42 14.50 6.25
N GLY A 64 3.80 14.87 7.38
CA GLY A 64 4.45 14.93 8.69
C GLY A 64 4.85 13.57 9.23
N ASP A 65 4.01 12.52 9.01
CA ASP A 65 4.34 11.14 9.40
C ASP A 65 5.57 10.65 8.62
N PHE A 66 5.57 10.82 7.30
CA PHE A 66 6.72 10.49 6.46
C PHE A 66 7.97 11.28 6.81
N ARG A 67 7.85 12.59 7.07
CA ARG A 67 8.99 13.42 7.43
C ARG A 67 9.67 12.93 8.70
N ARG A 68 8.90 12.58 9.74
CA ARG A 68 9.47 12.02 10.99
C ARG A 68 10.24 10.73 10.72
N GLN A 69 9.65 9.85 9.92
CA GLN A 69 10.30 8.58 9.56
C GLN A 69 11.57 8.79 8.75
N TYR A 70 11.53 9.64 7.73
CA TYR A 70 12.70 9.96 6.91
C TYR A 70 13.82 10.63 7.73
N GLN A 71 13.50 11.57 8.62
CA GLN A 71 14.48 12.20 9.50
C GLN A 71 15.17 11.18 10.41
N TYR A 72 14.41 10.26 10.98
CA TYR A 72 14.97 9.18 11.80
C TYR A 72 15.90 8.27 10.99
N ILE A 73 15.45 7.81 9.83
CA ILE A 73 16.24 6.90 8.99
C ILE A 73 17.46 7.59 8.39
N SER A 74 17.36 8.86 8.00
CA SER A 74 18.48 9.65 7.45
C SER A 74 19.66 9.81 8.41
N SER A 75 19.44 9.65 9.70
CA SER A 75 20.53 9.65 10.69
C SER A 75 21.39 8.38 10.63
N HIS A 76 20.91 7.32 10.00
CA HIS A 76 21.59 6.02 9.90
C HIS A 76 21.93 5.63 8.46
N TYR A 77 21.12 6.06 7.48
CA TYR A 77 21.24 5.68 6.08
C TYR A 77 21.40 6.90 5.18
N LYS A 78 22.34 6.85 4.27
CA LYS A 78 22.57 7.90 3.25
C LYS A 78 21.66 7.76 2.04
N SER A 79 20.98 6.62 1.92
CA SER A 79 20.13 6.30 0.79
C SER A 79 18.86 5.59 1.26
N ILE A 80 17.70 6.02 0.73
CA ILE A 80 16.38 5.53 1.11
C ILE A 80 15.56 5.28 -0.16
N ILE A 81 14.94 4.11 -0.26
CA ILE A 81 13.94 3.81 -1.29
C ILE A 81 12.60 3.57 -0.59
N SER A 82 11.60 4.35 -0.94
CA SER A 82 10.29 4.40 -0.28
C SER A 82 9.19 3.97 -1.27
N ILE A 83 8.65 2.76 -1.09
CA ILE A 83 7.76 2.07 -2.06
C ILE A 83 6.33 2.09 -1.53
N HIS A 84 5.40 2.70 -2.26
CA HIS A 84 4.07 3.01 -1.76
C HIS A 84 2.94 2.59 -2.69
N LEU A 85 1.73 2.54 -2.09
CA LEU A 85 0.45 2.39 -2.79
C LEU A 85 0.37 3.32 -4.01
N PRO A 86 -0.32 2.88 -5.09
CA PRO A 86 -0.47 3.66 -6.32
C PRO A 86 -1.08 5.04 -6.06
N HIS A 87 -0.52 6.07 -6.66
CA HIS A 87 -1.06 7.44 -6.59
C HIS A 87 -2.50 7.55 -7.11
N LYS A 88 -2.92 6.64 -7.98
CA LYS A 88 -4.30 6.55 -8.49
C LYS A 88 -5.31 6.08 -7.45
N LEU A 89 -4.87 5.35 -6.42
CA LEU A 89 -5.74 4.76 -5.40
C LEU A 89 -5.61 5.41 -4.03
N SER A 90 -4.45 6.03 -3.75
CA SER A 90 -4.14 6.61 -2.45
C SER A 90 -3.23 7.83 -2.56
N GLY A 91 -3.44 8.83 -1.72
CA GLY A 91 -2.51 9.96 -1.58
C GLY A 91 -1.21 9.64 -0.82
N THR A 92 -1.00 8.38 -0.42
CA THR A 92 0.18 7.95 0.35
C THR A 92 1.49 8.27 -0.39
N TRP A 93 1.59 7.91 -1.67
CA TRP A 93 2.75 8.24 -2.50
C TRP A 93 3.01 9.75 -2.55
N GLN A 94 1.98 10.56 -2.74
CA GLN A 94 2.11 12.04 -2.79
C GLN A 94 2.56 12.62 -1.45
N SER A 95 2.08 12.07 -0.32
CA SER A 95 2.54 12.45 1.02
C SER A 95 4.04 12.16 1.21
N ALA A 96 4.48 10.98 0.77
CA ALA A 96 5.88 10.57 0.80
C ALA A 96 6.77 11.49 -0.07
N VAL A 97 6.35 11.79 -1.31
CA VAL A 97 7.04 12.73 -2.21
C VAL A 97 7.14 14.13 -1.60
N SER A 98 6.06 14.60 -0.97
CA SER A 98 6.06 15.92 -0.34
C SER A 98 7.01 15.99 0.85
N ALA A 99 7.14 14.89 1.60
CA ALA A 99 8.06 14.80 2.72
C ALA A 99 9.52 14.68 2.28
N SER A 100 9.81 13.86 1.25
CA SER A 100 11.18 13.61 0.78
C SER A 100 11.89 14.89 0.33
N LYS A 101 11.17 15.83 -0.28
CA LYS A 101 11.71 17.14 -0.73
C LYS A 101 12.23 18.03 0.41
N ARG A 102 11.94 17.68 1.67
CA ARG A 102 12.34 18.45 2.87
C ARG A 102 13.46 17.79 3.65
N ILE A 103 14.04 16.71 3.12
CA ILE A 103 15.16 15.98 3.69
C ILE A 103 16.36 16.19 2.77
N SER A 104 17.46 16.70 3.32
CA SER A 104 18.70 16.98 2.59
C SER A 104 19.81 15.98 2.89
N ASP A 105 19.65 15.21 3.99
CA ASP A 105 20.75 14.43 4.56
C ASP A 105 20.87 13.02 3.96
N SER A 106 19.90 12.63 3.13
CA SER A 106 19.86 11.35 2.43
C SER A 106 19.30 11.48 1.03
N HIS A 107 19.77 10.63 0.12
CA HIS A 107 19.19 10.46 -1.21
C HIS A 107 17.92 9.62 -1.11
N ILE A 108 16.74 10.23 -1.28
CA ILE A 108 15.45 9.55 -1.16
C ILE A 108 14.78 9.43 -2.53
N THR A 109 14.51 8.19 -2.97
CA THR A 109 13.65 7.90 -4.11
C THR A 109 12.31 7.34 -3.64
N VAL A 110 11.22 8.00 -4.05
CA VAL A 110 9.85 7.55 -3.75
C VAL A 110 9.27 6.85 -4.97
N VAL A 111 8.96 5.57 -4.82
CA VAL A 111 8.47 4.69 -5.89
C VAL A 111 6.98 4.48 -5.75
N ASP A 112 6.24 4.68 -6.84
CA ASP A 112 4.87 4.18 -6.99
C ASP A 112 4.92 2.71 -7.37
N SER A 113 4.36 1.84 -6.51
CA SER A 113 4.36 0.39 -6.76
C SER A 113 3.49 -0.02 -7.95
N CYS A 114 2.54 0.83 -8.35
CA CYS A 114 1.50 0.54 -9.34
C CYS A 114 0.68 -0.72 -9.01
N THR A 115 0.72 -1.18 -7.76
CA THR A 115 -0.03 -2.35 -7.26
C THR A 115 -0.34 -2.18 -5.77
N VAL A 116 -1.05 -3.15 -5.18
CA VAL A 116 -1.49 -3.10 -3.77
C VAL A 116 -1.31 -4.45 -3.11
N SER A 117 -1.50 -4.49 -1.78
CA SER A 117 -1.56 -5.73 -1.00
C SER A 117 -0.27 -6.54 -1.15
N ILE A 118 -0.37 -7.88 -1.14
CA ILE A 118 0.77 -8.77 -1.23
C ILE A 118 1.61 -8.57 -2.51
N ALA A 119 1.02 -8.07 -3.59
CA ALA A 119 1.77 -7.76 -4.81
C ALA A 119 2.74 -6.57 -4.60
N GLN A 120 2.33 -5.54 -3.83
CA GLN A 120 3.25 -4.50 -3.36
C GLN A 120 4.30 -5.11 -2.41
N GLY A 121 3.88 -6.01 -1.51
CA GLY A 121 4.76 -6.72 -0.60
C GLY A 121 5.87 -7.50 -1.31
N LEU A 122 5.57 -8.17 -2.43
CA LEU A 122 6.58 -8.87 -3.24
C LEU A 122 7.62 -7.92 -3.84
N ILE A 123 7.22 -6.72 -4.25
CA ILE A 123 8.15 -5.70 -4.74
C ILE A 123 9.05 -5.19 -3.60
N VAL A 124 8.45 -4.97 -2.42
CA VAL A 124 9.18 -4.57 -1.20
C VAL A 124 10.18 -5.65 -0.78
N LEU A 125 9.78 -6.93 -0.83
CA LEU A 125 10.65 -8.07 -0.54
C LEU A 125 11.87 -8.08 -1.46
N ALA A 126 11.67 -8.00 -2.78
CA ALA A 126 12.77 -7.99 -3.74
C ALA A 126 13.74 -6.82 -3.49
N ALA A 127 13.21 -5.64 -3.14
CA ALA A 127 14.03 -4.47 -2.81
C ALA A 127 14.83 -4.68 -1.52
N SER A 128 14.20 -5.25 -0.47
CA SER A 128 14.85 -5.52 0.81
C SER A 128 15.96 -6.57 0.69
N GLU A 129 15.69 -7.70 0.03
CA GLU A 129 16.70 -8.73 -0.23
C GLU A 129 17.90 -8.17 -0.99
N ALA A 130 17.66 -7.29 -1.97
CA ALA A 130 18.72 -6.62 -2.71
C ALA A 130 19.52 -5.64 -1.83
N ALA A 131 18.85 -4.90 -0.94
CA ALA A 131 19.51 -4.01 0.01
C ALA A 131 20.38 -4.79 1.01
N GLN A 132 19.87 -5.90 1.56
CA GLN A 132 20.60 -6.79 2.45
C GLN A 132 21.82 -7.45 1.74
N ALA A 133 21.71 -7.70 0.44
CA ALA A 133 22.81 -8.18 -0.41
C ALA A 133 23.84 -7.07 -0.76
N GLY A 134 23.68 -5.86 -0.22
CA GLY A 134 24.61 -4.74 -0.43
C GLY A 134 24.54 -4.11 -1.82
N LYS A 135 23.43 -4.25 -2.54
CA LYS A 135 23.21 -3.61 -3.83
C LYS A 135 23.13 -2.08 -3.68
N SER A 136 23.60 -1.38 -4.69
CA SER A 136 23.51 0.07 -4.76
C SER A 136 22.06 0.54 -4.97
N HIS A 137 21.78 1.80 -4.68
CA HIS A 137 20.47 2.43 -4.88
C HIS A 137 19.93 2.20 -6.30
N ASP A 138 20.76 2.44 -7.32
CA ASP A 138 20.35 2.31 -8.72
C ASP A 138 20.13 0.84 -9.15
N GLU A 139 20.88 -0.11 -8.58
CA GLU A 139 20.66 -1.54 -8.82
C GLU A 139 19.34 -1.98 -8.20
N ILE A 140 19.02 -1.51 -6.98
CA ILE A 140 17.75 -1.82 -6.32
C ILE A 140 16.57 -1.25 -7.10
N LEU A 141 16.66 -0.02 -7.62
CA LEU A 141 15.62 0.55 -8.48
C LEU A 141 15.35 -0.30 -9.73
N LYS A 142 16.39 -0.83 -10.38
CA LYS A 142 16.24 -1.75 -11.51
C LYS A 142 15.54 -3.05 -11.11
N ILE A 143 15.88 -3.61 -9.95
CA ILE A 143 15.22 -4.81 -9.40
C ILE A 143 13.75 -4.53 -9.11
N ILE A 144 13.42 -3.35 -8.56
CA ILE A 144 12.04 -2.92 -8.33
C ILE A 144 11.27 -2.85 -9.65
N ASP A 145 11.83 -2.23 -10.69
CA ASP A 145 11.17 -2.13 -12.00
C ASP A 145 10.96 -3.51 -12.63
N GLU A 146 11.93 -4.40 -12.51
CA GLU A 146 11.79 -5.78 -12.96
C GLU A 146 10.70 -6.53 -12.16
N ALA A 147 10.68 -6.41 -10.83
CA ALA A 147 9.66 -7.00 -9.97
C ALA A 147 8.26 -6.49 -10.32
N LYS A 148 8.11 -5.18 -10.54
CA LYS A 148 6.83 -4.57 -10.99
C LYS A 148 6.35 -5.18 -12.30
N SER A 149 7.24 -5.39 -13.27
CA SER A 149 6.89 -5.96 -14.58
C SER A 149 6.41 -7.41 -14.50
N LYS A 150 6.92 -8.17 -13.54
CA LYS A 150 6.64 -9.60 -13.33
C LYS A 150 5.50 -9.88 -12.37
N THR A 151 5.11 -8.90 -11.54
CA THR A 151 4.09 -9.08 -10.50
C THR A 151 2.72 -8.68 -11.02
N LYS A 152 1.73 -9.55 -10.81
CA LYS A 152 0.32 -9.27 -11.10
C LYS A 152 -0.55 -9.68 -9.94
N LEU A 153 -1.52 -8.83 -9.60
CA LEU A 153 -2.52 -9.09 -8.57
C LEU A 153 -3.86 -9.45 -9.20
N PHE A 154 -4.49 -10.52 -8.70
CA PHE A 154 -5.88 -10.84 -8.97
C PHE A 154 -6.61 -11.04 -7.63
N ALA A 155 -7.75 -10.39 -7.49
CA ALA A 155 -8.58 -10.48 -6.29
C ALA A 155 -10.03 -10.77 -6.67
N ILE A 156 -10.64 -11.75 -6.03
CA ILE A 156 -12.09 -12.00 -6.13
C ILE A 156 -12.74 -11.24 -4.99
N ILE A 157 -13.64 -10.32 -5.30
CA ILE A 157 -14.33 -9.46 -4.34
C ILE A 157 -15.82 -9.79 -4.36
N PRO A 158 -16.29 -10.58 -3.38
CA PRO A 158 -17.70 -10.97 -3.30
C PRO A 158 -18.65 -9.78 -3.08
N ASP A 159 -18.21 -8.78 -2.30
CA ASP A 159 -18.97 -7.55 -2.03
C ASP A 159 -18.12 -6.30 -2.31
N LEU A 160 -18.53 -5.52 -3.30
CA LEU A 160 -17.90 -4.25 -3.67
C LEU A 160 -18.31 -3.06 -2.79
N SER A 161 -19.19 -3.24 -1.81
CA SER A 161 -19.76 -2.15 -1.01
C SER A 161 -18.68 -1.25 -0.39
N HIS A 162 -17.64 -1.86 0.20
CA HIS A 162 -16.56 -1.12 0.84
C HIS A 162 -15.72 -0.33 -0.17
N ALA A 163 -15.40 -0.93 -1.33
CA ALA A 163 -14.62 -0.29 -2.38
C ALA A 163 -15.39 0.87 -3.04
N VAL A 164 -16.69 0.73 -3.21
CA VAL A 164 -17.58 1.77 -3.75
C VAL A 164 -17.74 2.91 -2.75
N ARG A 165 -18.05 2.62 -1.48
CA ARG A 165 -18.16 3.64 -0.42
C ARG A 165 -16.85 4.39 -0.21
N GLY A 166 -15.72 3.69 -0.35
CA GLY A 166 -14.38 4.29 -0.32
C GLY A 166 -14.04 5.11 -1.58
N GLY A 167 -14.86 5.08 -2.64
CA GLY A 167 -14.62 5.82 -3.88
C GLY A 167 -13.56 5.22 -4.82
N ARG A 168 -13.07 4.00 -4.60
CA ARG A 168 -12.07 3.32 -5.43
C ARG A 168 -12.68 2.52 -6.57
N VAL A 169 -13.97 2.20 -6.49
CA VAL A 169 -14.75 1.51 -7.54
C VAL A 169 -16.01 2.31 -7.82
N ASN A 170 -16.38 2.42 -9.10
CA ASN A 170 -17.58 3.13 -9.51
C ASN A 170 -18.86 2.36 -9.06
N SER A 171 -19.87 3.07 -8.55
CA SER A 171 -21.14 2.52 -8.10
C SER A 171 -21.91 1.74 -9.17
N SER A 172 -21.74 2.05 -10.45
CA SER A 172 -22.36 1.30 -11.55
C SER A 172 -21.89 -0.15 -11.62
N LYS A 173 -20.61 -0.42 -11.32
CA LYS A 173 -20.05 -1.78 -11.27
C LYS A 173 -20.71 -2.62 -10.16
N LYS A 174 -20.94 -2.02 -8.98
CA LYS A 174 -21.63 -2.71 -7.88
C LYS A 174 -23.05 -3.12 -8.25
N ARG A 175 -23.84 -2.23 -8.88
CA ARG A 175 -25.22 -2.54 -9.29
C ARG A 175 -25.31 -3.75 -10.21
N ILE A 176 -24.34 -3.90 -11.13
CA ILE A 176 -24.28 -5.05 -12.04
C ILE A 176 -23.96 -6.33 -11.26
N THR A 177 -23.00 -6.30 -10.34
CA THR A 177 -22.65 -7.50 -9.54
C THR A 177 -23.78 -7.96 -8.63
N ASP A 178 -24.47 -7.02 -7.97
CA ASP A 178 -25.59 -7.33 -7.08
C ASP A 178 -26.78 -7.94 -7.84
N LEU A 179 -27.05 -7.45 -9.07
CA LEU A 179 -28.18 -7.91 -9.89
C LEU A 179 -28.00 -9.34 -10.41
N PHE A 180 -26.75 -9.73 -10.71
CA PHE A 180 -26.47 -11.02 -11.35
C PHE A 180 -25.83 -12.05 -10.43
N ASN A 181 -25.72 -11.77 -9.12
CA ASN A 181 -25.04 -12.62 -8.14
C ASN A 181 -23.66 -13.08 -8.66
N ILE A 182 -22.86 -12.13 -9.15
CA ILE A 182 -21.54 -12.37 -9.70
C ILE A 182 -20.46 -11.70 -8.83
N SER A 183 -19.33 -12.37 -8.69
CA SER A 183 -18.16 -11.82 -8.02
C SER A 183 -17.13 -11.37 -9.06
N PRO A 184 -16.79 -10.08 -9.12
CA PRO A 184 -15.76 -9.62 -10.07
C PRO A 184 -14.38 -10.12 -9.64
N ILE A 185 -13.58 -10.46 -10.64
CA ILE A 185 -12.14 -10.66 -10.50
C ILE A 185 -11.50 -9.32 -10.86
N LEU A 186 -10.90 -8.68 -9.88
CA LEU A 186 -10.22 -7.39 -10.06
C LEU A 186 -8.73 -7.59 -10.22
N THR A 187 -8.10 -6.70 -10.96
CA THR A 187 -6.64 -6.56 -11.09
C THR A 187 -6.26 -5.10 -11.06
N ILE A 188 -4.98 -4.82 -10.92
CA ILE A 188 -4.41 -3.48 -11.06
C ILE A 188 -3.65 -3.41 -12.38
N ASN A 189 -3.95 -2.39 -13.19
CA ASN A 189 -3.25 -2.18 -14.46
C ASN A 189 -1.86 -1.53 -14.25
N ALA A 190 -1.08 -1.42 -15.32
CA ALA A 190 0.25 -0.85 -15.28
C ALA A 190 0.30 0.61 -14.76
N GLU A 191 -0.83 1.32 -14.83
CA GLU A 191 -0.95 2.70 -14.34
C GLU A 191 -1.37 2.78 -12.85
N GLY A 192 -1.57 1.63 -12.17
CA GLY A 192 -2.00 1.58 -10.79
C GLY A 192 -3.51 1.76 -10.58
N SER A 193 -4.34 1.56 -11.60
CA SER A 193 -5.80 1.67 -11.52
C SER A 193 -6.48 0.31 -11.45
N ILE A 194 -7.61 0.23 -10.72
CA ILE A 194 -8.40 -1.00 -10.63
C ILE A 194 -9.10 -1.30 -11.97
N GLN A 195 -8.91 -2.51 -12.47
CA GLN A 195 -9.59 -3.05 -13.64
C GLN A 195 -10.32 -4.35 -13.31
N THR A 196 -11.37 -4.65 -14.10
CA THR A 196 -12.01 -5.97 -14.08
C THR A 196 -11.25 -6.89 -15.02
N ALA A 197 -10.69 -7.98 -14.49
CA ALA A 197 -10.00 -9.01 -15.25
C ALA A 197 -10.95 -10.15 -15.67
N GLY A 198 -12.08 -10.31 -14.97
CA GLY A 198 -13.06 -11.35 -15.25
C GLY A 198 -14.20 -11.31 -14.23
N ILE A 199 -15.07 -12.30 -14.33
CA ILE A 199 -16.20 -12.50 -13.41
C ILE A 199 -16.26 -13.97 -13.00
N ARG A 200 -16.71 -14.21 -11.77
CA ARG A 200 -17.06 -15.52 -11.26
C ARG A 200 -18.55 -15.58 -11.00
N PHE A 201 -19.19 -16.65 -11.42
CA PHE A 201 -20.60 -16.92 -11.13
C PHE A 201 -20.73 -17.78 -9.86
N GLY A 202 -21.69 -17.41 -9.00
CA GLY A 202 -22.17 -18.18 -7.87
C GLY A 202 -21.30 -18.10 -6.64
#